data_d78f683087ff1ec7bb8aff4ae9181fc3
#
_entry.id   d78f683087ff1ec7bb8aff4ae9181fc3
#
_cell.length_a   1.000
_cell.length_b   1.000
_cell.length_c   1.000
_cell.angle_alpha   90.00
_cell.angle_beta   90.00
_cell.angle_gamma   90.00
#
_symmetry.space_group_name_H-M   'P 1'
#
loop_
_entity.id
_entity.type
_entity.pdbx_description
1 polymer ?
#
loop_
_entity_poly.entity_id
_entity_poly.type
_entity_poly.pdbx_seq_one_letter_code
_entity_poly.pdbx_strand_id
1 'polypeptide(L)'
;EAVLFGLSQGVEMKAILDVVNVSTGMNTASLDKFPNQIMTENFNAGFFTKLLAKDVRLFRENSDKAGTPNAIGTLISKIFDGCEKDMPGSDFTVVYKYIRDGGEKKIG
;
A
#
# COMPACT_ATOMS: atom_id res chain seq x y z
N GLU A 1 -5.48 -4.57 1.57
CA GLU A 1 -6.64 -4.95 2.40
C GLU A 1 -7.28 -6.25 1.90
N ALA A 2 -7.69 -6.33 0.62
CA ALA A 2 -8.35 -7.53 0.06
C ALA A 2 -7.49 -8.79 0.20
N VAL A 3 -6.18 -8.69 -0.03
CA VAL A 3 -5.25 -9.82 0.14
C VAL A 3 -5.23 -10.29 1.59
N LEU A 4 -5.12 -9.36 2.55
CA LEU A 4 -5.13 -9.70 3.98
C LEU A 4 -6.45 -10.35 4.40
N PHE A 5 -7.58 -9.88 3.88
CA PHE A 5 -8.87 -10.52 4.10
C PHE A 5 -8.88 -11.96 3.60
N GLY A 6 -8.43 -12.19 2.36
CA GLY A 6 -8.34 -13.53 1.79
C GLY A 6 -7.47 -14.48 2.62
N LEU A 7 -6.31 -14.00 3.07
CA LEU A 7 -5.43 -14.78 3.96
C LEU A 7 -6.13 -15.15 5.27
N SER A 8 -6.89 -14.22 5.84
CA SER A 8 -7.65 -14.47 7.08
C SER A 8 -8.72 -15.56 6.93
N GLN A 9 -9.19 -15.78 5.70
CA GLN A 9 -10.17 -16.82 5.36
C GLN A 9 -9.51 -18.14 4.93
N GLY A 10 -8.20 -18.25 5.04
CA GLY A 10 -7.46 -19.47 4.72
C GLY A 10 -7.09 -19.63 3.25
N VAL A 11 -7.25 -18.58 2.43
CA VAL A 11 -6.84 -18.62 1.02
C VAL A 11 -5.37 -18.26 0.90
N GLU A 12 -4.61 -19.01 0.13
CA GLU A 12 -3.19 -18.71 -0.12
C GLU A 12 -3.02 -17.45 -0.97
N MET A 13 -1.96 -16.70 -0.69
CA MET A 13 -1.69 -15.44 -1.42
C MET A 13 -1.60 -15.65 -2.93
N LYS A 14 -0.91 -16.71 -3.36
CA LYS A 14 -0.79 -17.02 -4.79
C LYS A 14 -2.16 -17.20 -5.45
N ALA A 15 -3.07 -17.92 -4.81
CA ALA A 15 -4.43 -18.15 -5.34
C ALA A 15 -5.22 -16.85 -5.44
N ILE A 16 -5.10 -15.95 -4.46
CA ILE A 16 -5.73 -14.63 -4.49
C ILE A 16 -5.23 -13.84 -5.70
N LEU A 17 -3.91 -13.78 -5.89
CA LEU A 17 -3.30 -13.02 -6.98
C LEU A 17 -3.64 -13.60 -8.35
N ASP A 18 -3.69 -14.93 -8.49
CA ASP A 18 -4.07 -15.59 -9.74
C ASP A 18 -5.48 -15.17 -10.20
N VAL A 19 -6.41 -15.00 -9.26
CA VAL A 19 -7.78 -14.53 -9.57
C VAL A 19 -7.78 -13.03 -9.86
N VAL A 20 -7.15 -12.23 -9.03
CA VAL A 20 -7.12 -10.76 -9.18
C VAL A 20 -6.50 -10.36 -10.52
N ASN A 21 -5.42 -11.02 -10.91
CA ASN A 21 -4.65 -10.68 -12.12
C ASN A 21 -5.34 -11.06 -13.44
N VAL A 22 -6.44 -11.80 -13.40
CA VAL A 22 -7.28 -12.09 -14.59
C VAL A 22 -8.65 -11.41 -14.51
N SER A 23 -8.82 -10.47 -13.59
CA SER A 23 -10.08 -9.76 -13.35
C SER A 23 -9.84 -8.26 -13.19
N THR A 24 -10.87 -7.52 -12.80
CA THR A 24 -10.83 -6.05 -12.72
C THR A 24 -9.95 -5.49 -11.60
N GLY A 25 -9.45 -6.35 -10.71
CA GLY A 25 -8.53 -5.95 -9.64
C GLY A 25 -7.06 -5.87 -10.06
N MET A 26 -6.72 -6.27 -11.29
CA MET A 26 -5.34 -6.25 -11.79
C MET A 26 -4.73 -4.84 -11.76
N ASN A 27 -3.49 -4.75 -11.24
CA ASN A 27 -2.72 -3.51 -11.20
C ASN A 27 -1.23 -3.86 -11.03
N THR A 28 -0.34 -2.86 -11.03
CA THR A 28 1.09 -3.09 -10.86
C THR A 28 1.44 -3.71 -9.50
N ALA A 29 0.69 -3.40 -8.47
CA ALA A 29 0.90 -4.04 -7.16
C ALA A 29 0.64 -5.55 -7.24
N SER A 30 -0.50 -5.96 -7.81
CA SER A 30 -0.86 -7.38 -7.91
C SER A 30 0.01 -8.16 -8.90
N LEU A 31 0.45 -7.52 -10.00
CA LEU A 31 1.27 -8.16 -11.04
C LEU A 31 2.75 -8.24 -10.70
N ASP A 32 3.29 -7.25 -10.01
CA ASP A 32 4.73 -7.10 -9.81
C ASP A 32 5.12 -7.06 -8.33
N LYS A 33 4.58 -6.12 -7.56
CA LYS A 33 5.06 -5.88 -6.20
C LYS A 33 4.76 -7.03 -5.25
N PHE A 34 3.57 -7.60 -5.30
CA PHE A 34 3.24 -8.77 -4.48
C PHE A 34 4.09 -9.99 -4.82
N PRO A 35 4.15 -10.46 -6.10
CA PRO A 35 4.97 -11.62 -6.44
C PRO A 35 6.46 -11.41 -6.18
N ASN A 36 7.01 -10.25 -6.51
CA ASN A 36 8.46 -10.04 -6.55
C ASN A 36 9.03 -9.42 -5.28
N GLN A 37 8.21 -8.77 -4.45
CA GLN A 37 8.69 -8.07 -3.27
C GLN A 37 8.07 -8.59 -1.97
N ILE A 38 6.78 -8.83 -1.95
CA ILE A 38 6.05 -9.21 -0.73
C ILE A 38 6.13 -10.71 -0.50
N MET A 39 5.84 -11.53 -1.51
CA MET A 39 5.93 -12.99 -1.41
C MET A 39 7.37 -13.46 -1.17
N THR A 40 8.35 -12.76 -1.73
CA THR A 40 9.77 -13.05 -1.54
C THR A 40 10.34 -12.45 -0.26
N GLU A 41 9.62 -11.56 0.39
CA GLU A 41 10.06 -10.77 1.56
C GLU A 41 11.30 -9.90 1.28
N ASN A 42 11.57 -9.57 0.02
CA ASN A 42 12.72 -8.72 -0.36
C ASN A 42 12.50 -7.24 -0.03
N PHE A 43 11.29 -6.72 -0.24
CA PHE A 43 10.92 -5.32 0.03
C PHE A 43 11.94 -4.31 -0.52
N ASN A 44 12.36 -4.51 -1.75
CA ASN A 44 13.39 -3.72 -2.42
C ASN A 44 13.02 -3.32 -3.85
N ALA A 45 11.78 -2.86 -4.05
CA ALA A 45 11.33 -2.39 -5.36
C ALA A 45 12.13 -1.18 -5.88
N GLY A 46 12.86 -0.51 -5.01
CA GLY A 46 13.74 0.60 -5.41
C GLY A 46 13.12 1.98 -5.26
N PHE A 47 12.02 2.09 -4.49
CA PHE A 47 11.37 3.37 -4.24
C PHE A 47 11.08 3.53 -2.74
N PHE A 48 11.64 4.57 -2.13
CA PHE A 48 11.49 4.80 -0.69
C PHE A 48 10.06 5.21 -0.31
N THR A 49 9.60 4.67 0.82
CA THR A 49 8.32 5.07 1.45
C THR A 49 8.22 6.59 1.60
N LYS A 50 9.32 7.23 2.01
CA LYS A 50 9.41 8.68 2.15
C LYS A 50 9.02 9.43 0.88
N LEU A 51 9.48 8.96 -0.28
CA LEU A 51 9.21 9.60 -1.56
C LEU A 51 7.75 9.43 -1.97
N LEU A 52 7.19 8.24 -1.77
CA LEU A 52 5.77 7.99 -2.06
C LEU A 52 4.88 8.79 -1.12
N ALA A 53 5.21 8.84 0.17
CA ALA A 53 4.49 9.67 1.14
C ALA A 53 4.46 11.14 0.71
N LYS A 54 5.59 11.67 0.24
CA LYS A 54 5.67 13.03 -0.30
C LYS A 54 4.77 13.22 -1.51
N ASP A 55 4.80 12.29 -2.47
CA ASP A 55 4.01 12.41 -3.70
C ASP A 55 2.50 12.38 -3.41
N VAL A 56 2.05 11.48 -2.55
CA VAL A 56 0.64 11.39 -2.14
C VAL A 56 0.21 12.65 -1.37
N ARG A 57 1.09 13.18 -0.52
CA ARG A 57 0.84 14.42 0.21
C ARG A 57 0.67 15.61 -0.73
N LEU A 58 1.52 15.72 -1.76
CA LEU A 58 1.39 16.75 -2.79
C LEU A 58 0.05 16.67 -3.51
N PHE A 59 -0.39 15.47 -3.87
CA PHE A 59 -1.73 15.28 -4.46
C PHE A 59 -2.82 15.78 -3.51
N ARG A 60 -2.79 15.36 -2.25
CA ARG A 60 -3.78 15.76 -1.25
C ARG A 60 -3.84 17.28 -1.11
N GLU A 61 -2.69 17.92 -0.93
CA GLU A 61 -2.62 19.38 -0.73
C GLU A 61 -3.12 20.15 -1.95
N ASN A 62 -2.78 19.70 -3.14
CA ASN A 62 -3.19 20.37 -4.37
C ASN A 62 -4.67 20.14 -4.69
N SER A 63 -5.21 18.96 -4.41
CA SER A 63 -6.64 18.70 -4.54
C SER A 63 -7.47 19.49 -3.54
N ASP A 64 -6.98 19.68 -2.30
CA ASP A 64 -7.61 20.56 -1.32
C ASP A 64 -7.68 22.00 -1.83
N LYS A 65 -6.57 22.51 -2.36
CA LYS A 65 -6.54 23.87 -2.94
C LYS A 65 -7.47 24.03 -4.14
N ALA A 66 -7.61 22.99 -4.95
CA ALA A 66 -8.48 23.00 -6.12
C ALA A 66 -9.97 22.75 -5.77
N GLY A 67 -10.27 22.37 -4.53
CA GLY A 67 -11.62 22.04 -4.11
C GLY A 67 -12.18 20.75 -4.74
N THR A 68 -11.29 19.82 -5.13
CA THR A 68 -11.70 18.54 -5.74
C THR A 68 -11.75 17.42 -4.70
N PRO A 69 -12.58 16.37 -4.92
CA PRO A 69 -12.67 15.25 -3.98
C PRO A 69 -11.31 14.55 -3.79
N ASN A 70 -10.97 14.23 -2.54
CA ASN A 70 -9.70 13.58 -2.21
C ASN A 70 -9.79 12.66 -0.97
N ALA A 71 -10.97 12.12 -0.67
CA ALA A 71 -11.15 11.29 0.54
C ALA A 71 -10.18 10.09 0.57
N ILE A 72 -10.05 9.36 -0.55
CA ILE A 72 -9.14 8.22 -0.66
C ILE A 72 -7.68 8.70 -0.59
N GLY A 73 -7.33 9.76 -1.32
CA GLY A 73 -5.98 10.33 -1.29
C GLY A 73 -5.57 10.78 0.11
N THR A 74 -6.50 11.37 0.88
CA THR A 74 -6.25 11.78 2.26
C THR A 74 -5.95 10.57 3.15
N LEU A 75 -6.74 9.50 3.04
CA LEU A 75 -6.50 8.28 3.80
C LEU A 75 -5.16 7.64 3.44
N ILE A 76 -4.86 7.51 2.15
CA ILE A 76 -3.59 6.95 1.67
C ILE A 76 -2.40 7.78 2.16
N SER A 77 -2.51 9.12 2.12
CA SER A 77 -1.47 10.01 2.65
C SER A 77 -1.16 9.70 4.11
N LYS A 78 -2.18 9.55 4.95
CA LYS A 78 -1.99 9.22 6.37
C LYS A 78 -1.34 7.86 6.56
N ILE A 79 -1.71 6.85 5.76
CA ILE A 79 -1.11 5.52 5.82
C ILE A 79 0.39 5.58 5.51
N PHE A 80 0.78 6.24 4.43
CA PHE A 80 2.19 6.33 4.06
C PHE A 80 3.00 7.22 5.01
N ASP A 81 2.42 8.29 5.54
CA ASP A 81 3.08 9.10 6.59
C ASP A 81 3.32 8.26 7.86
N GLY A 82 2.34 7.47 8.28
CA GLY A 82 2.47 6.55 9.41
C GLY A 82 3.50 5.46 9.16
N CYS A 83 3.50 4.89 7.96
CA CYS A 83 4.47 3.87 7.56
C CYS A 83 5.90 4.42 7.60
N GLU A 84 6.15 5.61 7.06
CA GLU A 84 7.47 6.25 7.09
C GLU A 84 7.91 6.55 8.53
N LYS A 85 6.98 6.99 9.38
CA LYS A 85 7.28 7.27 10.78
C LYS A 85 7.70 6.02 11.54
N ASP A 86 7.01 4.89 11.31
CA ASP A 86 7.26 3.64 12.03
C ASP A 86 8.45 2.86 11.46
N MET A 87 8.69 3.00 10.16
CA MET A 87 9.74 2.27 9.42
C MET A 87 10.55 3.23 8.53
N PRO A 88 11.27 4.20 9.13
CA PRO A 88 11.99 5.22 8.35
C PRO A 88 13.06 4.60 7.45
N GLY A 89 13.23 5.17 6.25
CA GLY A 89 14.22 4.71 5.29
C GLY A 89 13.87 3.42 4.56
N SER A 90 12.64 2.92 4.70
CA SER A 90 12.19 1.67 4.09
C SER A 90 11.74 1.84 2.64
N ASP A 91 11.73 0.72 1.91
CA ASP A 91 11.09 0.61 0.60
C ASP A 91 9.57 0.70 0.76
N PHE A 92 8.87 1.33 -0.22
CA PHE A 92 7.43 1.56 -0.10
C PHE A 92 6.61 0.27 0.01
N THR A 93 7.14 -0.86 -0.47
CA THR A 93 6.45 -2.15 -0.39
C THR A 93 6.27 -2.65 1.04
N VAL A 94 7.00 -2.09 2.01
CA VAL A 94 6.79 -2.42 3.44
C VAL A 94 5.45 -1.95 3.97
N VAL A 95 4.71 -1.12 3.23
CA VAL A 95 3.34 -0.74 3.61
C VAL A 95 2.46 -1.97 3.84
N TYR A 96 2.73 -3.07 3.15
CA TYR A 96 2.06 -4.34 3.40
C TYR A 96 2.23 -4.79 4.86
N LYS A 97 3.48 -4.77 5.35
CA LYS A 97 3.77 -5.14 6.75
C LYS A 97 3.11 -4.16 7.72
N TYR A 98 3.19 -2.87 7.42
CA TYR A 98 2.59 -1.82 8.24
C TYR A 98 1.09 -2.06 8.44
N ILE A 99 0.37 -2.34 7.36
CA ILE A 99 -1.08 -2.61 7.42
C ILE A 99 -1.35 -3.96 8.11
N ARG A 100 -0.62 -5.02 7.73
CA ARG A 100 -0.76 -6.34 8.34
C ARG A 100 -0.63 -6.28 9.87
N ASP A 101 0.30 -5.49 10.36
CA ASP A 101 0.62 -5.39 11.79
C ASP A 101 -0.22 -4.33 12.51
N GLY A 102 -1.27 -3.82 11.87
CA GLY A 102 -2.27 -2.93 12.46
C GLY A 102 -1.89 -1.46 12.48
N GLY A 103 -0.89 -1.05 11.71
CA GLY A 103 -0.46 0.35 11.64
C GLY A 103 -1.56 1.30 11.23
N GLU A 104 -2.44 0.90 10.31
CA GLU A 104 -3.56 1.72 9.86
C GLU A 104 -4.54 2.09 10.98
N LYS A 105 -4.65 1.26 12.02
CA LYS A 105 -5.54 1.52 13.16
C LYS A 105 -5.10 2.70 14.00
N LYS A 106 -3.84 3.12 13.87
CA LYS A 106 -3.28 4.28 14.56
C LYS A 106 -3.66 5.61 13.90
N ILE A 107 -4.29 5.56 12.73
CA ILE A 107 -4.57 6.73 11.89
C ILE A 107 -5.92 7.37 12.23
N GLY A 108 -6.67 6.79 13.06
CA GLY A 108 -8.00 7.17 13.58
C GLY A 108 -8.54 8.52 13.22
#